data_bfc0085faef64b666bffa10457e89b90
#
_entry.id   bfc0085faef64b666bffa10457e89b90
#
_cell.length_a   1.000
_cell.length_b   1.000
_cell.length_c   1.000
_cell.angle_alpha   90.00
_cell.angle_beta   90.00
_cell.angle_gamma   90.00
#
_symmetry.space_group_name_H-M   'P 1'
#
loop_
_entity.id
_entity.type
_entity.pdbx_description
1 polymer ?
#
loop_
_entity_poly.entity_id
_entity_poly.type
_entity_poly.pdbx_seq_one_letter_code
_entity_poly.pdbx_strand_id
1 'polypeptide(L)'
;FGQYNLLQRMVLDKAGLNQVPIFSPIQDVEFYEELGMVGSEFARRSWEGVVAFDLLTKCLHENRPYEKEKGSADALYEESLQAVRQALMAERNGDSPLKGLMTVMEKVSSDFDNLPKYKDKKPLVGIVGEIFVRSNRFSNEDVVRKVEELGGEAWLAPIDEWMYYVNWCSLKNARADRKWKKLLGVWIKNRIQTKIAHNMEGAFNGNLRTIHDPNTEAILKNASKYLDDTFRGEAVLSVGKTVDMIQRGAVGIINAMPFGCMPGTVVTSILRRMSTEYGFPAISIPYDGTASPTTQLQLEAFMEQAWGRR
;
A
#
# COMPACT_ATOMS: atom_id res chain seq x y z
N PHE A 1 15.44 -10.97 -2.97
CA PHE A 1 14.56 -12.09 -2.58
C PHE A 1 15.31 -13.40 -2.26
N GLY A 2 16.65 -13.39 -2.27
CA GLY A 2 17.47 -14.46 -1.78
C GLY A 2 17.15 -15.84 -2.40
N GLN A 3 16.76 -16.78 -1.57
CA GLN A 3 16.52 -18.17 -1.98
C GLN A 3 15.05 -18.47 -2.35
N TYR A 4 14.15 -17.50 -2.32
CA TYR A 4 12.72 -17.74 -2.56
C TYR A 4 12.42 -18.29 -3.96
N ASN A 5 13.11 -17.82 -4.98
CA ASN A 5 12.95 -18.33 -6.35
C ASN A 5 13.35 -19.80 -6.46
N LEU A 6 14.40 -20.23 -5.75
CA LEU A 6 14.80 -21.64 -5.67
C LEU A 6 13.75 -22.48 -4.94
N LEU A 7 13.22 -21.97 -3.83
CA LEU A 7 12.15 -22.66 -3.10
C LEU A 7 10.89 -22.81 -3.97
N GLN A 8 10.48 -21.74 -4.66
CA GLN A 8 9.35 -21.76 -5.59
C GLN A 8 9.59 -22.76 -6.72
N ARG A 9 10.81 -22.80 -7.28
CA ARG A 9 11.17 -23.81 -8.29
C ARG A 9 11.01 -25.22 -7.76
N MET A 10 11.51 -25.50 -6.57
CA MET A 10 11.37 -26.82 -5.93
C MET A 10 9.90 -27.21 -5.70
N VAL A 11 9.05 -26.26 -5.32
CA VAL A 11 7.61 -26.51 -5.13
C VAL A 11 6.93 -26.84 -6.46
N LEU A 12 7.20 -26.05 -7.51
CA LEU A 12 6.65 -26.30 -8.84
C LEU A 12 7.12 -27.63 -9.41
N ASP A 13 8.40 -27.98 -9.24
CA ASP A 13 8.94 -29.26 -9.70
C ASP A 13 8.27 -30.45 -9.01
N LYS A 14 8.06 -30.37 -7.68
CA LYS A 14 7.31 -31.40 -6.93
C LYS A 14 5.85 -31.49 -7.34
N ALA A 15 5.25 -30.40 -7.81
CA ALA A 15 3.88 -30.37 -8.33
C ALA A 15 3.80 -30.85 -9.80
N GLY A 16 4.91 -31.27 -10.43
CA GLY A 16 4.96 -31.66 -11.83
C GLY A 16 4.91 -30.50 -12.82
N LEU A 17 5.13 -29.28 -12.36
CA LEU A 17 5.05 -28.03 -13.14
C LEU A 17 6.45 -27.47 -13.47
N ASN A 18 7.40 -28.34 -13.76
CA ASN A 18 8.80 -28.02 -14.04
C ASN A 18 8.99 -27.15 -15.31
N GLN A 19 8.04 -27.18 -16.24
CA GLN A 19 8.05 -26.37 -17.47
C GLN A 19 7.58 -24.92 -17.25
N VAL A 20 6.98 -24.59 -16.07
CA VAL A 20 6.51 -23.24 -15.80
C VAL A 20 7.71 -22.34 -15.50
N PRO A 21 7.94 -21.26 -16.26
CA PRO A 21 9.03 -20.34 -15.97
C PRO A 21 8.75 -19.54 -14.70
N ILE A 22 9.79 -19.24 -13.93
CA ILE A 22 9.74 -18.32 -12.80
C ILE A 22 10.44 -17.03 -13.23
N PHE A 23 9.69 -15.92 -13.25
CA PHE A 23 10.26 -14.58 -13.40
C PHE A 23 10.45 -13.97 -12.00
N SER A 24 11.70 -13.71 -11.64
CA SER A 24 12.08 -13.19 -10.32
C SER A 24 12.97 -11.97 -10.48
N PRO A 25 12.41 -10.79 -10.77
CA PRO A 25 13.20 -9.57 -10.94
C PRO A 25 13.88 -9.19 -9.61
N ILE A 26 15.13 -8.80 -9.70
CA ILE A 26 15.91 -8.32 -8.55
C ILE A 26 15.52 -6.87 -8.29
N GLN A 27 15.16 -6.52 -7.07
CA GLN A 27 14.85 -5.14 -6.65
C GLN A 27 16.13 -4.28 -6.54
N ASP A 28 17.04 -4.43 -7.48
CA ASP A 28 18.22 -3.59 -7.59
C ASP A 28 18.02 -2.51 -8.70
N VAL A 29 19.05 -1.77 -8.95
CA VAL A 29 19.11 -0.72 -9.99
C VAL A 29 18.66 -1.25 -11.36
N GLU A 30 18.87 -2.53 -11.60
CA GLU A 30 18.50 -3.28 -12.80
C GLU A 30 17.01 -3.59 -12.93
N PHE A 31 16.23 -3.52 -11.85
CA PHE A 31 14.78 -3.81 -11.87
C PHE A 31 14.03 -3.01 -12.94
N TYR A 32 14.38 -1.74 -13.11
CA TYR A 32 13.76 -0.89 -14.13
C TYR A 32 14.36 -1.11 -15.52
N GLU A 33 15.60 -1.60 -15.62
CA GLU A 33 16.21 -2.01 -16.87
C GLU A 33 15.62 -3.32 -17.36
N GLU A 34 15.40 -4.28 -16.47
CA GLU A 34 14.69 -5.53 -16.75
C GLU A 34 13.22 -5.29 -17.13
N LEU A 35 12.52 -4.38 -16.44
CA LEU A 35 11.19 -3.92 -16.86
C LEU A 35 11.25 -3.12 -18.17
N GLY A 36 12.34 -2.44 -18.47
CA GLY A 36 12.60 -1.75 -19.72
C GLY A 36 12.70 -2.69 -20.93
N MET A 37 13.06 -3.98 -20.72
CA MET A 37 13.00 -5.01 -21.77
C MET A 37 11.58 -5.24 -22.28
N VAL A 38 10.56 -4.93 -21.48
CA VAL A 38 9.13 -4.99 -21.86
C VAL A 38 8.63 -3.68 -22.48
N GLY A 39 9.49 -2.65 -22.53
CA GLY A 39 9.23 -1.34 -23.11
C GLY A 39 8.81 -0.26 -22.11
N SER A 40 9.14 0.98 -22.43
CA SER A 40 8.84 2.16 -21.59
C SER A 40 7.34 2.36 -21.35
N GLU A 41 6.51 1.95 -22.29
CA GLU A 41 5.05 2.00 -22.20
C GLU A 41 4.53 1.06 -21.11
N PHE A 42 5.12 -0.14 -20.96
CA PHE A 42 4.77 -1.09 -19.91
C PHE A 42 5.06 -0.50 -18.52
N ALA A 43 6.26 0.05 -18.30
CA ALA A 43 6.63 0.65 -17.02
C ALA A 43 5.69 1.81 -16.64
N ARG A 44 5.28 2.61 -17.62
CA ARG A 44 4.33 3.70 -17.42
C ARG A 44 2.93 3.19 -17.05
N ARG A 45 2.39 2.22 -17.80
CA ARG A 45 1.07 1.63 -17.53
C ARG A 45 1.04 0.90 -16.20
N SER A 46 2.14 0.24 -15.82
CA SER A 46 2.27 -0.39 -14.50
C SER A 46 2.17 0.63 -13.38
N TRP A 47 2.84 1.79 -13.53
CA TRP A 47 2.73 2.87 -12.54
C TRP A 47 1.30 3.43 -12.45
N GLU A 48 0.66 3.69 -13.58
CA GLU A 48 -0.72 4.12 -13.64
C GLU A 48 -1.66 3.10 -12.97
N GLY A 49 -1.39 1.81 -13.18
CA GLY A 49 -2.13 0.72 -12.53
C GLY A 49 -1.95 0.68 -11.02
N VAL A 50 -0.74 0.88 -10.51
CA VAL A 50 -0.46 0.95 -9.06
C VAL A 50 -1.22 2.10 -8.42
N VAL A 51 -1.13 3.30 -8.98
CA VAL A 51 -1.86 4.48 -8.45
C VAL A 51 -3.38 4.27 -8.49
N ALA A 52 -3.91 3.74 -9.61
CA ALA A 52 -5.34 3.45 -9.71
C ALA A 52 -5.77 2.42 -8.68
N PHE A 53 -5.01 1.36 -8.49
CA PHE A 53 -5.30 0.32 -7.50
C PHE A 53 -5.31 0.88 -6.07
N ASP A 54 -4.32 1.71 -5.69
CA ASP A 54 -4.28 2.33 -4.37
C ASP A 54 -5.48 3.26 -4.15
N LEU A 55 -5.89 4.04 -5.15
CA LEU A 55 -7.06 4.90 -5.07
C LEU A 55 -8.37 4.10 -4.95
N LEU A 56 -8.53 3.03 -5.74
CA LEU A 56 -9.68 2.12 -5.62
C LEU A 56 -9.75 1.46 -4.24
N THR A 57 -8.61 1.05 -3.72
CA THR A 57 -8.49 0.44 -2.39
C THR A 57 -8.90 1.43 -1.29
N LYS A 58 -8.48 2.70 -1.38
CA LYS A 58 -8.93 3.76 -0.48
C LYS A 58 -10.45 3.97 -0.58
N CYS A 59 -11.01 4.02 -1.80
CA CYS A 59 -12.46 4.08 -2.00
C CYS A 59 -13.18 2.95 -1.29
N LEU A 60 -12.72 1.72 -1.49
CA LEU A 60 -13.34 0.55 -0.86
C LEU A 60 -13.30 0.66 0.67
N HIS A 61 -12.14 0.92 1.26
CA HIS A 61 -11.94 0.90 2.71
C HIS A 61 -12.64 2.07 3.41
N GLU A 62 -12.79 3.23 2.75
CA GLU A 62 -13.52 4.39 3.30
C GLU A 62 -15.04 4.30 3.12
N ASN A 63 -15.55 3.41 2.26
CA ASN A 63 -16.98 3.32 1.97
C ASN A 63 -17.62 2.03 2.50
N ARG A 64 -16.95 0.88 2.35
CA ARG A 64 -17.49 -0.43 2.72
C ARG A 64 -17.95 -0.54 4.18
N PRO A 65 -17.22 -0.03 5.19
CA PRO A 65 -17.67 -0.09 6.58
C PRO A 65 -19.00 0.62 6.83
N TYR A 66 -19.38 1.52 5.93
CA TYR A 66 -20.56 2.39 6.05
C TYR A 66 -21.69 2.05 5.10
N GLU A 67 -21.52 1.07 4.20
CA GLU A 67 -22.54 0.69 3.21
C GLU A 67 -23.86 0.29 3.84
N LYS A 68 -25.00 0.76 3.29
CA LYS A 68 -26.34 0.37 3.73
C LYS A 68 -26.75 -0.98 3.18
N GLU A 69 -26.35 -1.28 1.97
CA GLU A 69 -26.58 -2.56 1.29
C GLU A 69 -25.28 -3.35 1.32
N LYS A 70 -25.24 -4.41 2.12
CA LYS A 70 -24.04 -5.22 2.32
C LYS A 70 -23.56 -5.83 1.01
N GLY A 71 -22.28 -5.57 0.68
CA GLY A 71 -21.63 -6.05 -0.53
C GLY A 71 -21.70 -5.09 -1.72
N SER A 72 -22.44 -3.96 -1.60
CA SER A 72 -22.52 -2.97 -2.69
C SER A 72 -21.18 -2.30 -2.99
N ALA A 73 -20.39 -2.01 -1.95
CA ALA A 73 -19.05 -1.46 -2.12
C ALA A 73 -18.08 -2.46 -2.74
N ASP A 74 -18.16 -3.74 -2.39
CA ASP A 74 -17.36 -4.80 -3.01
C ASP A 74 -17.72 -4.98 -4.50
N ALA A 75 -19.01 -5.01 -4.83
CA ALA A 75 -19.46 -5.13 -6.21
C ALA A 75 -18.98 -3.96 -7.08
N LEU A 76 -19.09 -2.73 -6.55
CA LEU A 76 -18.60 -1.53 -7.22
C LEU A 76 -17.08 -1.54 -7.39
N TYR A 77 -16.35 -2.02 -6.39
CA TYR A 77 -14.89 -2.16 -6.46
C TYR A 77 -14.47 -3.12 -7.57
N GLU A 78 -15.10 -4.30 -7.68
CA GLU A 78 -14.81 -5.27 -8.72
C GLU A 78 -15.16 -4.73 -10.12
N GLU A 79 -16.30 -4.04 -10.30
CA GLU A 79 -16.64 -3.35 -11.55
C GLU A 79 -15.58 -2.31 -11.91
N SER A 80 -15.16 -1.51 -10.93
CA SER A 80 -14.14 -0.47 -11.09
C SER A 80 -12.78 -1.05 -11.49
N LEU A 81 -12.35 -2.16 -10.87
CA LEU A 81 -11.13 -2.87 -11.25
C LEU A 81 -11.16 -3.33 -12.71
N GLN A 82 -12.28 -3.89 -13.17
CA GLN A 82 -12.41 -4.30 -14.56
C GLN A 82 -12.36 -3.11 -15.51
N ALA A 83 -13.00 -1.99 -15.18
CA ALA A 83 -12.95 -0.77 -15.97
C ALA A 83 -11.53 -0.19 -16.06
N VAL A 84 -10.80 -0.13 -14.94
CA VAL A 84 -9.39 0.29 -14.89
C VAL A 84 -8.53 -0.65 -15.75
N ARG A 85 -8.69 -1.96 -15.61
CA ARG A 85 -7.97 -2.95 -16.41
C ARG A 85 -8.19 -2.73 -17.91
N GLN A 86 -9.44 -2.54 -18.33
CA GLN A 86 -9.77 -2.27 -19.74
C GLN A 86 -9.12 -0.97 -20.23
N ALA A 87 -9.16 0.11 -19.43
CA ALA A 87 -8.53 1.38 -19.79
C ALA A 87 -7.00 1.27 -19.89
N LEU A 88 -6.36 0.47 -19.04
CA LEU A 88 -4.92 0.22 -19.09
C LEU A 88 -4.51 -0.64 -20.30
N MET A 89 -5.35 -1.56 -20.74
CA MET A 89 -5.09 -2.45 -21.90
C MET A 89 -5.46 -1.81 -23.25
N ALA A 90 -6.26 -0.75 -23.25
CA ALA A 90 -6.71 -0.10 -24.48
C ALA A 90 -5.54 0.44 -25.30
N GLU A 91 -5.64 0.38 -26.61
CA GLU A 91 -4.70 1.03 -27.53
C GLU A 91 -4.76 2.56 -27.36
N ARG A 92 -3.59 3.19 -27.35
CA ARG A 92 -3.47 4.65 -27.18
C ARG A 92 -3.18 5.30 -28.53
N ASN A 93 -4.21 5.77 -29.18
CA ASN A 93 -4.10 6.51 -30.42
C ASN A 93 -3.92 8.01 -30.13
N GLY A 94 -2.67 8.49 -30.21
CA GLY A 94 -2.29 9.90 -30.40
C GLY A 94 -2.61 10.94 -29.32
N ASP A 95 -3.78 10.97 -28.75
CA ASP A 95 -4.21 11.96 -27.76
C ASP A 95 -4.08 11.47 -26.33
N SER A 96 -3.48 12.29 -25.48
CA SER A 96 -3.23 12.12 -24.04
C SER A 96 -3.40 10.68 -23.51
N PRO A 97 -2.31 9.94 -23.31
CA PRO A 97 -2.35 8.51 -22.93
C PRO A 97 -3.13 8.23 -21.64
N LEU A 98 -3.39 9.26 -20.83
CA LEU A 98 -4.07 9.16 -19.53
C LEU A 98 -5.59 9.41 -19.63
N LYS A 99 -6.10 9.99 -20.75
CA LYS A 99 -7.48 10.50 -20.83
C LYS A 99 -8.53 9.43 -20.54
N GLY A 100 -8.40 8.25 -21.16
CA GLY A 100 -9.37 7.17 -20.94
C GLY A 100 -9.38 6.66 -19.50
N LEU A 101 -8.20 6.51 -18.89
CA LEU A 101 -8.09 6.11 -17.48
C LEU A 101 -8.64 7.20 -16.54
N MET A 102 -8.39 8.48 -16.83
CA MET A 102 -8.95 9.60 -16.05
C MET A 102 -10.47 9.59 -16.03
N THR A 103 -11.11 9.39 -17.19
CA THR A 103 -12.58 9.29 -17.28
C THR A 103 -13.12 8.13 -16.41
N VAL A 104 -12.40 6.99 -16.39
CA VAL A 104 -12.76 5.87 -15.51
C VAL A 104 -12.62 6.26 -14.05
N MET A 105 -11.52 6.92 -13.65
CA MET A 105 -11.29 7.34 -12.26
C MET A 105 -12.33 8.38 -11.78
N GLU A 106 -12.72 9.31 -12.64
CA GLU A 106 -13.79 10.27 -12.35
C GLU A 106 -15.13 9.56 -12.13
N LYS A 107 -15.47 8.58 -12.99
CA LYS A 107 -16.66 7.76 -12.79
C LYS A 107 -16.62 6.98 -11.48
N VAL A 108 -15.52 6.32 -11.18
CA VAL A 108 -15.30 5.57 -9.93
C VAL A 108 -15.52 6.49 -8.71
N SER A 109 -14.90 7.67 -8.71
CA SER A 109 -15.08 8.65 -7.63
C SER A 109 -16.56 8.98 -7.41
N SER A 110 -17.28 9.30 -8.50
CA SER A 110 -18.70 9.62 -8.46
C SER A 110 -19.55 8.44 -7.95
N ASP A 111 -19.27 7.24 -8.43
CA ASP A 111 -20.05 6.05 -8.07
C ASP A 111 -19.88 5.69 -6.59
N PHE A 112 -18.66 5.75 -6.04
CA PHE A 112 -18.42 5.55 -4.60
C PHE A 112 -19.04 6.65 -3.73
N ASP A 113 -19.05 7.91 -4.22
CA ASP A 113 -19.67 9.01 -3.51
C ASP A 113 -21.20 8.85 -3.38
N ASN A 114 -21.82 8.33 -4.43
CA ASN A 114 -23.25 8.05 -4.52
C ASN A 114 -23.71 6.78 -3.80
N LEU A 115 -22.79 5.94 -3.30
CA LEU A 115 -23.18 4.75 -2.52
C LEU A 115 -24.02 5.17 -1.29
N PRO A 116 -25.16 4.52 -1.03
CA PRO A 116 -25.93 4.77 0.19
C PRO A 116 -25.13 4.33 1.42
N LYS A 117 -24.82 5.29 2.30
CA LYS A 117 -23.98 5.10 3.50
C LYS A 117 -24.66 5.50 4.78
N TYR A 118 -24.33 4.83 5.88
CA TYR A 118 -24.58 5.29 7.23
C TYR A 118 -23.64 6.44 7.59
N LYS A 119 -24.05 7.31 8.52
CA LYS A 119 -23.26 8.48 8.96
C LYS A 119 -22.61 8.28 10.34
N ASP A 120 -22.59 7.07 10.83
CA ASP A 120 -21.91 6.73 12.08
C ASP A 120 -20.39 6.91 11.92
N LYS A 121 -19.71 7.13 13.04
CA LYS A 121 -18.24 7.16 13.04
C LYS A 121 -17.72 5.82 13.53
N LYS A 122 -16.69 5.31 12.90
CA LYS A 122 -15.99 4.09 13.28
C LYS A 122 -14.56 4.41 13.73
N PRO A 123 -13.96 3.61 14.61
CA PRO A 123 -12.54 3.77 14.94
C PRO A 123 -11.69 3.55 13.69
N LEU A 124 -10.86 4.55 13.36
CA LEU A 124 -9.94 4.49 12.22
C LEU A 124 -8.67 3.76 12.64
N VAL A 125 -8.39 2.63 12.02
CA VAL A 125 -7.26 1.76 12.32
C VAL A 125 -6.24 1.77 11.20
N GLY A 126 -5.02 2.22 11.48
CA GLY A 126 -3.92 2.18 10.52
C GLY A 126 -3.33 0.78 10.40
N ILE A 127 -3.07 0.34 9.17
CA ILE A 127 -2.40 -0.92 8.85
C ILE A 127 -1.10 -0.63 8.12
N VAL A 128 0.01 -0.92 8.78
CA VAL A 128 1.39 -0.79 8.27
C VAL A 128 2.07 -2.17 8.25
N GLY A 129 3.32 -2.23 7.86
CA GLY A 129 4.11 -3.45 7.88
C GLY A 129 4.71 -3.81 6.53
N GLU A 130 5.01 -5.08 6.32
CA GLU A 130 5.63 -5.58 5.10
C GLU A 130 4.67 -5.44 3.92
N ILE A 131 5.17 -4.85 2.82
CA ILE A 131 4.34 -4.35 1.72
C ILE A 131 3.49 -5.43 1.03
N PHE A 132 4.04 -6.62 0.83
CA PHE A 132 3.28 -7.73 0.23
C PHE A 132 2.25 -8.29 1.21
N VAL A 133 2.67 -8.60 2.43
CA VAL A 133 1.78 -9.22 3.43
C VAL A 133 0.63 -8.29 3.79
N ARG A 134 0.89 -7.00 4.06
CA ARG A 134 -0.19 -6.05 4.39
C ARG A 134 -1.23 -5.88 3.27
N SER A 135 -0.79 -6.04 2.00
CA SER A 135 -1.63 -5.80 0.83
C SER A 135 -2.27 -7.07 0.26
N ASN A 136 -1.77 -8.26 0.60
CA ASN A 136 -2.25 -9.53 0.08
C ASN A 136 -3.24 -10.19 1.03
N ARG A 137 -4.53 -10.17 0.66
CA ARG A 137 -5.65 -10.68 1.47
C ARG A 137 -5.48 -12.15 1.90
N PHE A 138 -4.92 -12.99 1.04
CA PHE A 138 -4.66 -14.39 1.38
C PHE A 138 -3.57 -14.49 2.45
N SER A 139 -2.44 -13.79 2.28
CA SER A 139 -1.29 -13.87 3.19
C SER A 139 -1.57 -13.28 4.57
N ASN A 140 -2.45 -12.27 4.67
CA ASN A 140 -2.79 -11.59 5.92
C ASN A 140 -4.18 -11.98 6.49
N GLU A 141 -4.75 -13.08 5.99
CA GLU A 141 -6.06 -13.58 6.43
C GLU A 141 -7.17 -12.51 6.36
N ASP A 142 -7.10 -11.63 5.37
CA ASP A 142 -8.02 -10.51 5.16
C ASP A 142 -8.16 -9.59 6.39
N VAL A 143 -7.03 -9.16 6.95
CA VAL A 143 -6.98 -8.33 8.17
C VAL A 143 -7.84 -7.07 8.08
N VAL A 144 -7.93 -6.47 6.88
CA VAL A 144 -8.80 -5.30 6.64
C VAL A 144 -10.26 -5.66 6.91
N ARG A 145 -10.72 -6.78 6.34
CA ARG A 145 -12.10 -7.25 6.52
C ARG A 145 -12.40 -7.58 7.99
N LYS A 146 -11.46 -8.22 8.67
CA LYS A 146 -11.58 -8.53 10.10
C LYS A 146 -11.72 -7.25 10.96
N VAL A 147 -10.96 -6.20 10.65
CA VAL A 147 -11.12 -4.89 11.32
C VAL A 147 -12.51 -4.31 11.09
N GLU A 148 -13.01 -4.39 9.85
CA GLU A 148 -14.34 -3.88 9.49
C GLU A 148 -15.47 -4.70 10.14
N GLU A 149 -15.36 -6.02 10.20
CA GLU A 149 -16.31 -6.92 10.87
C GLU A 149 -16.38 -6.65 12.39
N LEU A 150 -15.27 -6.23 12.98
CA LEU A 150 -15.20 -5.77 14.38
C LEU A 150 -15.61 -4.29 14.54
N GLY A 151 -16.20 -3.71 13.50
CA GLY A 151 -16.81 -2.38 13.52
C GLY A 151 -15.84 -1.22 13.26
N GLY A 152 -14.59 -1.48 12.90
CA GLY A 152 -13.60 -0.45 12.57
C GLY A 152 -13.68 0.02 11.12
N GLU A 153 -12.86 1.02 10.81
CA GLU A 153 -12.50 1.44 9.47
C GLU A 153 -11.00 1.25 9.29
N ALA A 154 -10.59 0.49 8.26
CA ALA A 154 -9.19 0.22 8.01
C ALA A 154 -8.56 1.28 7.09
N TRP A 155 -7.39 1.79 7.49
CA TRP A 155 -6.54 2.66 6.68
C TRP A 155 -5.25 1.92 6.33
N LEU A 156 -5.23 1.29 5.17
CA LEU A 156 -4.07 0.56 4.67
C LEU A 156 -3.03 1.52 4.10
N ALA A 157 -1.76 1.36 4.50
CA ALA A 157 -0.66 2.10 3.88
C ALA A 157 -0.53 1.70 2.39
N PRO A 158 -0.43 2.67 1.45
CA PRO A 158 -0.50 2.40 0.03
C PRO A 158 0.78 1.73 -0.51
N ILE A 159 0.69 1.11 -1.69
CA ILE A 159 1.81 0.45 -2.36
C ILE A 159 2.74 1.48 -3.03
N ASP A 160 2.19 2.57 -3.57
CA ASP A 160 2.95 3.61 -4.27
C ASP A 160 3.99 4.31 -3.37
N GLU A 161 3.75 4.37 -2.06
CA GLU A 161 4.71 4.85 -1.04
C GLU A 161 6.09 4.19 -1.18
N TRP A 162 6.10 2.87 -1.44
CA TRP A 162 7.33 2.11 -1.66
C TRP A 162 8.07 2.56 -2.93
N MET A 163 7.35 2.80 -4.01
CA MET A 163 7.96 3.24 -5.27
C MET A 163 8.59 4.63 -5.14
N TYR A 164 7.94 5.55 -4.45
CA TYR A 164 8.50 6.86 -4.14
C TYR A 164 9.73 6.77 -3.24
N TYR A 165 9.70 5.88 -2.26
CA TYR A 165 10.84 5.61 -1.40
C TYR A 165 12.05 5.04 -2.17
N VAL A 166 11.84 4.10 -3.08
CA VAL A 166 12.90 3.56 -3.96
C VAL A 166 13.52 4.67 -4.83
N ASN A 167 12.69 5.57 -5.38
CA ASN A 167 13.18 6.73 -6.12
C ASN A 167 14.02 7.66 -5.21
N TRP A 168 13.54 7.93 -4.00
CA TRP A 168 14.27 8.74 -3.02
C TRP A 168 15.63 8.12 -2.66
N CYS A 169 15.70 6.82 -2.40
CA CYS A 169 16.94 6.10 -2.16
C CYS A 169 17.89 6.21 -3.36
N SER A 170 17.37 6.05 -4.59
CA SER A 170 18.13 6.16 -5.81
C SER A 170 18.71 7.57 -6.01
N LEU A 171 17.93 8.63 -5.72
CA LEU A 171 18.39 10.03 -5.76
C LEU A 171 19.48 10.29 -4.71
N LYS A 172 19.29 9.81 -3.47
CA LYS A 172 20.26 9.95 -2.39
C LYS A 172 21.59 9.27 -2.74
N ASN A 173 21.54 8.04 -3.26
CA ASN A 173 22.72 7.30 -3.70
C ASN A 173 23.42 7.97 -4.90
N ALA A 174 22.67 8.36 -5.93
CA ALA A 174 23.22 9.01 -7.12
C ALA A 174 23.92 10.34 -6.77
N ARG A 175 23.40 11.08 -5.78
CA ARG A 175 24.02 12.30 -5.27
C ARG A 175 25.32 11.99 -4.52
N ALA A 176 25.32 10.99 -3.63
CA ALA A 176 26.50 10.57 -2.88
C ALA A 176 27.63 10.09 -3.81
N ASP A 177 27.27 9.30 -4.82
CA ASP A 177 28.20 8.76 -5.81
C ASP A 177 28.60 9.76 -6.90
N ARG A 178 28.07 11.00 -6.89
CA ARG A 178 28.26 12.03 -7.92
C ARG A 178 27.87 11.59 -9.34
N LYS A 179 26.88 10.68 -9.46
CA LYS A 179 26.38 10.16 -10.75
C LYS A 179 25.28 11.07 -11.33
N TRP A 180 25.69 12.25 -11.84
CA TRP A 180 24.78 13.32 -12.25
C TRP A 180 23.76 12.92 -13.34
N LYS A 181 24.18 12.10 -14.31
CA LYS A 181 23.26 11.60 -15.36
C LYS A 181 22.14 10.73 -14.75
N LYS A 182 22.50 9.83 -13.83
CA LYS A 182 21.53 9.00 -13.10
C LYS A 182 20.61 9.85 -12.21
N LEU A 183 21.19 10.83 -11.51
CA LEU A 183 20.43 11.77 -10.69
C LEU A 183 19.35 12.48 -11.51
N LEU A 184 19.71 13.04 -12.68
CA LEU A 184 18.77 13.71 -13.58
C LEU A 184 17.68 12.74 -14.08
N GLY A 185 18.05 11.53 -14.52
CA GLY A 185 17.11 10.53 -15.01
C GLY A 185 16.08 10.12 -13.96
N VAL A 186 16.52 9.83 -12.73
CA VAL A 186 15.61 9.47 -11.62
C VAL A 186 14.75 10.66 -11.23
N TRP A 187 15.29 11.88 -11.24
CA TRP A 187 14.52 13.08 -10.94
C TRP A 187 13.39 13.32 -11.96
N ILE A 188 13.69 13.21 -13.26
CA ILE A 188 12.67 13.33 -14.33
C ILE A 188 11.59 12.27 -14.15
N LYS A 189 12.00 11.01 -13.95
CA LYS A 189 11.09 9.90 -13.72
C LYS A 189 10.15 10.18 -12.53
N ASN A 190 10.71 10.58 -11.38
CA ASN A 190 9.93 10.88 -10.18
C ASN A 190 8.93 12.01 -10.44
N ARG A 191 9.30 13.05 -11.20
CA ARG A 191 8.38 14.15 -11.58
C ARG A 191 7.23 13.65 -12.46
N ILE A 192 7.50 12.77 -13.42
CA ILE A 192 6.45 12.18 -14.26
C ILE A 192 5.50 11.33 -13.41
N GLN A 193 6.04 10.48 -12.56
CA GLN A 193 5.25 9.62 -11.67
C GLN A 193 4.37 10.44 -10.72
N THR A 194 4.92 11.47 -10.09
CA THR A 194 4.17 12.37 -9.21
C THR A 194 3.07 13.12 -9.97
N LYS A 195 3.34 13.59 -11.19
CA LYS A 195 2.34 14.27 -12.01
C LYS A 195 1.17 13.35 -12.37
N ILE A 196 1.47 12.09 -12.73
CA ILE A 196 0.43 11.09 -13.04
C ILE A 196 -0.45 10.84 -11.79
N ALA A 197 0.17 10.59 -10.64
CA ALA A 197 -0.54 10.34 -9.39
C ALA A 197 -1.43 11.53 -9.01
N HIS A 198 -0.90 12.76 -9.00
CA HIS A 198 -1.68 13.97 -8.67
C HIS A 198 -2.86 14.21 -9.62
N ASN A 199 -2.68 13.92 -10.91
CA ASN A 199 -3.80 14.02 -11.85
C ASN A 199 -4.92 13.04 -11.50
N MET A 200 -4.56 11.80 -11.14
CA MET A 200 -5.54 10.76 -10.78
C MET A 200 -6.20 11.05 -9.40
N GLU A 201 -5.42 11.50 -8.42
CA GLU A 201 -5.94 11.98 -7.12
C GLU A 201 -6.95 13.12 -7.31
N GLY A 202 -6.70 14.01 -8.29
CA GLY A 202 -7.59 15.11 -8.62
C GLY A 202 -9.03 14.69 -8.97
N ALA A 203 -9.23 13.48 -9.48
CA ALA A 203 -10.55 12.92 -9.75
C ALA A 203 -11.36 12.64 -8.46
N PHE A 204 -10.69 12.55 -7.31
CA PHE A 204 -11.29 12.24 -6.00
C PHE A 204 -11.33 13.42 -5.04
N ASN A 205 -11.13 14.63 -5.53
CA ASN A 205 -11.09 15.83 -4.70
C ASN A 205 -12.34 15.97 -3.83
N GLY A 206 -12.13 15.89 -2.52
CA GLY A 206 -13.18 16.05 -1.50
C GLY A 206 -13.91 14.76 -1.13
N ASN A 207 -13.70 13.66 -1.83
CA ASN A 207 -14.44 12.40 -1.65
C ASN A 207 -13.71 11.37 -0.79
N LEU A 208 -12.38 11.52 -0.64
CA LEU A 208 -11.55 10.63 0.18
C LEU A 208 -10.77 11.41 1.23
N ARG A 209 -10.81 10.95 2.48
CA ARG A 209 -10.07 11.56 3.60
C ARG A 209 -8.57 11.23 3.54
N THR A 210 -8.23 10.08 3.00
CA THR A 210 -6.86 9.56 2.94
C THR A 210 -6.18 9.78 1.58
N ILE A 211 -6.75 10.64 0.72
CA ILE A 211 -6.28 10.84 -0.66
C ILE A 211 -4.85 11.40 -0.71
N HIS A 212 -4.52 12.33 0.16
CA HIS A 212 -3.21 12.99 0.16
C HIS A 212 -2.27 12.29 1.13
N ASP A 213 -1.39 11.46 0.59
CA ASP A 213 -0.29 10.89 1.35
C ASP A 213 0.89 11.88 1.43
N PRO A 214 1.59 11.95 2.57
CA PRO A 214 2.78 12.77 2.68
C PRO A 214 3.90 12.23 1.77
N ASN A 215 4.76 13.12 1.28
CA ASN A 215 5.91 12.71 0.50
C ASN A 215 6.93 11.91 1.34
N THR A 216 7.85 11.22 0.66
CA THR A 216 8.83 10.36 1.33
C THR A 216 9.66 11.11 2.37
N GLU A 217 10.08 12.36 2.10
CA GLU A 217 10.85 13.17 3.06
C GLU A 217 10.08 13.42 4.35
N ALA A 218 8.78 13.69 4.25
CA ALA A 218 7.92 13.91 5.42
C ALA A 218 7.75 12.61 6.23
N ILE A 219 7.55 11.47 5.57
CA ILE A 219 7.48 10.15 6.21
C ILE A 219 8.79 9.84 6.94
N LEU A 220 9.95 10.03 6.29
CA LEU A 220 11.26 9.80 6.91
C LEU A 220 11.53 10.76 8.07
N LYS A 221 11.09 12.02 7.96
CA LYS A 221 11.15 12.98 9.06
C LYS A 221 10.30 12.54 10.25
N ASN A 222 9.10 12.03 10.01
CA ASN A 222 8.25 11.47 11.06
C ASN A 222 8.92 10.27 11.75
N ALA A 223 9.63 9.42 11.01
CA ALA A 223 10.34 8.28 11.57
C ALA A 223 11.57 8.67 12.37
N SER A 224 12.23 9.79 12.07
CA SER A 224 13.59 10.14 12.53
C SER A 224 13.77 10.19 14.05
N LYS A 225 12.71 10.41 14.82
CA LYS A 225 12.73 10.32 16.28
C LYS A 225 13.01 8.90 16.81
N TYR A 226 12.65 7.88 16.03
CA TYR A 226 12.67 6.48 16.44
C TYR A 226 13.65 5.64 15.63
N LEU A 227 13.77 5.94 14.34
CA LEU A 227 14.58 5.17 13.40
C LEU A 227 15.15 6.10 12.33
N ASP A 228 16.48 6.10 12.21
CA ASP A 228 17.18 6.89 11.19
C ASP A 228 16.99 6.34 9.79
N ASP A 229 17.01 7.21 8.77
CA ASP A 229 16.81 6.84 7.37
C ASP A 229 17.93 5.95 6.79
N THR A 230 19.06 5.83 7.49
CA THR A 230 20.13 4.88 7.15
C THR A 230 19.73 3.43 7.42
N PHE A 231 18.73 3.19 8.24
CA PHE A 231 18.10 1.88 8.42
C PHE A 231 17.18 1.55 7.23
N ARG A 232 17.62 1.59 6.08
CA ARG A 232 16.84 1.41 4.84
C ARG A 232 15.81 0.29 4.88
N GLY A 233 14.78 0.40 4.07
CA GLY A 233 13.74 -0.61 3.90
C GLY A 233 12.40 -0.23 4.52
N GLU A 234 11.53 -1.21 4.68
CA GLU A 234 10.12 -1.01 5.05
C GLU A 234 9.92 -0.54 6.49
N ALA A 235 10.88 -0.83 7.40
CA ALA A 235 10.74 -0.46 8.80
C ALA A 235 10.64 1.05 8.99
N VAL A 236 11.50 1.84 8.33
CA VAL A 236 11.47 3.30 8.47
C VAL A 236 10.19 3.90 7.90
N LEU A 237 9.65 3.33 6.81
CA LEU A 237 8.35 3.74 6.26
C LEU A 237 7.21 3.42 7.21
N SER A 238 7.15 2.19 7.73
CA SER A 238 6.10 1.77 8.68
C SER A 238 6.08 2.64 9.93
N VAL A 239 7.25 3.00 10.48
CA VAL A 239 7.35 3.89 11.64
C VAL A 239 6.87 5.30 11.28
N GLY A 240 7.35 5.87 10.18
CA GLY A 240 6.96 7.22 9.76
C GLY A 240 5.49 7.33 9.37
N LYS A 241 4.94 6.30 8.72
CA LYS A 241 3.52 6.23 8.37
C LYS A 241 2.64 6.06 9.61
N THR A 242 3.10 5.32 10.63
CA THR A 242 2.41 5.25 11.92
C THR A 242 2.24 6.65 12.53
N VAL A 243 3.30 7.47 12.55
CA VAL A 243 3.21 8.85 13.06
C VAL A 243 2.20 9.67 12.26
N ASP A 244 2.25 9.60 10.92
CA ASP A 244 1.30 10.29 10.04
C ASP A 244 -0.14 9.87 10.33
N MET A 245 -0.41 8.56 10.38
CA MET A 245 -1.76 8.04 10.62
C MET A 245 -2.31 8.47 11.97
N ILE A 246 -1.54 8.39 13.04
CA ILE A 246 -1.96 8.83 14.39
C ILE A 246 -2.22 10.34 14.42
N GLN A 247 -1.37 11.15 13.80
CA GLN A 247 -1.57 12.60 13.73
C GLN A 247 -2.83 12.99 12.94
N ARG A 248 -3.23 12.15 11.99
CA ARG A 248 -4.42 12.34 11.15
C ARG A 248 -5.65 11.58 11.66
N GLY A 249 -5.61 11.07 12.90
CA GLY A 249 -6.78 10.57 13.61
C GLY A 249 -6.95 9.05 13.66
N ALA A 250 -5.98 8.27 13.24
CA ALA A 250 -6.01 6.82 13.53
C ALA A 250 -5.92 6.61 15.04
N VAL A 251 -6.78 5.76 15.57
CA VAL A 251 -6.88 5.48 17.01
C VAL A 251 -6.16 4.20 17.43
N GLY A 252 -5.64 3.43 16.47
CA GLY A 252 -4.87 2.21 16.69
C GLY A 252 -4.06 1.82 15.44
N ILE A 253 -3.02 1.00 15.63
CA ILE A 253 -2.12 0.57 14.55
C ILE A 253 -1.93 -0.94 14.57
N ILE A 254 -2.04 -1.55 13.39
CA ILE A 254 -1.71 -2.95 13.13
C ILE A 254 -0.45 -3.00 12.26
N ASN A 255 0.57 -3.72 12.71
CA ASN A 255 1.75 -4.05 11.92
C ASN A 255 1.61 -5.48 11.39
N ALA A 256 1.28 -5.62 10.11
CA ALA A 256 1.15 -6.89 9.43
C ALA A 256 2.49 -7.30 8.82
N MET A 257 3.03 -8.47 9.21
CA MET A 257 4.37 -8.87 8.79
C MET A 257 4.48 -10.39 8.60
N PRO A 258 5.44 -10.88 7.76
CA PRO A 258 5.75 -12.30 7.72
C PRO A 258 6.36 -12.76 9.05
N PHE A 259 6.13 -14.02 9.42
CA PHE A 259 6.84 -14.62 10.54
C PHE A 259 8.35 -14.55 10.34
N GLY A 260 9.08 -14.14 11.37
CA GLY A 260 10.54 -13.99 11.31
C GLY A 260 11.06 -12.77 10.53
N CYS A 261 10.19 -11.85 10.11
CA CYS A 261 10.58 -10.63 9.41
C CYS A 261 11.40 -9.70 10.33
N MET A 262 12.67 -9.45 9.97
CA MET A 262 13.56 -8.59 10.75
C MET A 262 13.07 -7.13 10.78
N PRO A 263 12.76 -6.46 9.64
CA PRO A 263 12.17 -5.12 9.66
C PRO A 263 10.89 -5.05 10.50
N GLY A 264 9.99 -6.03 10.36
CA GLY A 264 8.74 -6.10 11.13
C GLY A 264 8.96 -6.23 12.63
N THR A 265 9.99 -6.97 13.06
CA THR A 265 10.38 -7.10 14.47
C THR A 265 10.90 -5.78 15.05
N VAL A 266 11.70 -5.03 14.27
CA VAL A 266 12.15 -3.67 14.64
C VAL A 266 10.94 -2.74 14.80
N VAL A 267 10.01 -2.74 13.84
CA VAL A 267 8.76 -1.96 13.92
C VAL A 267 7.98 -2.32 15.18
N THR A 268 7.83 -3.62 15.50
CA THR A 268 7.13 -4.08 16.71
C THR A 268 7.70 -3.46 17.98
N SER A 269 9.03 -3.43 18.10
CA SER A 269 9.70 -2.86 19.28
C SER A 269 9.48 -1.34 19.38
N ILE A 270 9.52 -0.64 18.24
CA ILE A 270 9.29 0.81 18.17
C ILE A 270 7.82 1.13 18.46
N LEU A 271 6.87 0.38 17.91
CA LEU A 271 5.43 0.58 18.12
C LEU A 271 5.04 0.47 19.60
N ARG A 272 5.67 -0.44 20.37
CA ARG A 272 5.45 -0.52 21.82
C ARG A 272 5.79 0.79 22.53
N ARG A 273 6.92 1.39 22.18
CA ARG A 273 7.32 2.70 22.70
C ARG A 273 6.36 3.81 22.24
N MET A 274 6.03 3.86 20.96
CA MET A 274 5.11 4.86 20.42
C MET A 274 3.72 4.74 21.03
N SER A 275 3.22 3.52 21.21
CA SER A 275 1.96 3.22 21.89
C SER A 275 1.91 3.84 23.28
N THR A 276 2.99 3.73 24.05
CA THR A 276 3.10 4.36 25.38
C THR A 276 3.19 5.89 25.27
N GLU A 277 3.97 6.43 24.35
CA GLU A 277 4.17 7.88 24.20
C GLU A 277 2.92 8.62 23.72
N TYR A 278 2.21 8.06 22.72
CA TYR A 278 1.00 8.67 22.14
C TYR A 278 -0.30 8.08 22.68
N GLY A 279 -0.18 7.03 23.48
CA GLY A 279 -1.30 6.40 24.15
C GLY A 279 -2.26 5.62 23.24
N PHE A 280 -1.89 5.11 22.07
CA PHE A 280 -2.73 4.32 21.18
C PHE A 280 -2.46 2.81 21.29
N PRO A 281 -3.47 1.93 21.11
CA PRO A 281 -3.23 0.50 21.02
C PRO A 281 -2.47 0.15 19.74
N ALA A 282 -1.50 -0.76 19.87
CA ALA A 282 -0.74 -1.27 18.74
C ALA A 282 -0.55 -2.78 18.85
N ILE A 283 -0.76 -3.51 17.76
CA ILE A 283 -0.47 -4.94 17.66
C ILE A 283 0.43 -5.22 16.46
N SER A 284 1.25 -6.26 16.57
CA SER A 284 1.99 -6.82 15.45
C SER A 284 1.54 -8.25 15.24
N ILE A 285 1.14 -8.56 14.02
CA ILE A 285 0.63 -9.88 13.65
C ILE A 285 1.62 -10.52 12.68
N PRO A 286 2.37 -11.53 13.12
CA PRO A 286 3.23 -12.30 12.25
C PRO A 286 2.41 -13.39 11.53
N TYR A 287 2.34 -13.31 10.21
CA TYR A 287 1.65 -14.28 9.37
C TYR A 287 2.66 -15.32 8.85
N ASP A 288 2.34 -16.59 9.01
CA ASP A 288 3.16 -17.73 8.58
C ASP A 288 2.48 -18.63 7.53
N GLY A 289 1.30 -18.21 7.07
CA GLY A 289 0.49 -18.95 6.10
C GLY A 289 -0.46 -19.97 6.75
N THR A 290 -0.49 -20.04 8.08
CA THR A 290 -1.45 -20.88 8.83
C THR A 290 -2.46 -20.02 9.57
N ALA A 291 -3.75 -20.37 9.47
CA ALA A 291 -4.78 -19.67 10.23
C ALA A 291 -4.58 -19.89 11.74
N SER A 292 -4.51 -18.79 12.49
CA SER A 292 -4.29 -18.84 13.94
C SER A 292 -5.48 -18.28 14.71
N PRO A 293 -6.13 -19.11 15.57
CA PRO A 293 -7.18 -18.60 16.48
C PRO A 293 -6.71 -17.46 17.38
N THR A 294 -5.41 -17.44 17.71
CA THR A 294 -4.80 -16.39 18.53
C THR A 294 -4.85 -15.03 17.82
N THR A 295 -4.70 -14.99 16.50
CA THR A 295 -4.79 -13.75 15.71
C THR A 295 -6.17 -13.11 15.86
N GLN A 296 -7.23 -13.89 15.80
CA GLN A 296 -8.60 -13.39 15.97
C GLN A 296 -8.81 -12.77 17.36
N LEU A 297 -8.41 -13.46 18.43
CA LEU A 297 -8.51 -12.95 19.79
C LEU A 297 -7.69 -11.68 20.01
N GLN A 298 -6.50 -11.60 19.42
CA GLN A 298 -5.66 -10.38 19.48
C GLN A 298 -6.34 -9.20 18.78
N LEU A 299 -6.97 -9.42 17.63
CA LEU A 299 -7.70 -8.38 16.90
C LEU A 299 -8.93 -7.91 17.69
N GLU A 300 -9.70 -8.82 18.28
CA GLU A 300 -10.86 -8.48 19.11
C GLU A 300 -10.45 -7.61 20.30
N ALA A 301 -9.43 -8.01 21.05
CA ALA A 301 -8.91 -7.25 22.20
C ALA A 301 -8.33 -5.89 21.77
N PHE A 302 -7.66 -5.82 20.61
CA PHE A 302 -7.16 -4.58 20.05
C PHE A 302 -8.31 -3.65 19.65
N MET A 303 -9.33 -4.16 18.96
CA MET A 303 -10.47 -3.36 18.52
C MET A 303 -11.29 -2.82 19.69
N GLU A 304 -11.44 -3.59 20.78
CA GLU A 304 -12.07 -3.10 22.01
C GLU A 304 -11.33 -1.86 22.56
N GLN A 305 -10.00 -1.90 22.61
CA GLN A 305 -9.18 -0.75 23.01
C GLN A 305 -9.31 0.43 22.03
N ALA A 306 -9.34 0.17 20.72
CA ALA A 306 -9.51 1.20 19.69
C ALA A 306 -10.88 1.88 19.81
N TRP A 307 -11.93 1.14 20.11
CA TRP A 307 -13.28 1.68 20.38
C TRP A 307 -13.30 2.60 21.60
N GLY A 308 -12.59 2.28 22.64
CA GLY A 308 -12.48 3.12 23.85
C GLY A 308 -11.78 4.48 23.63
N ARG A 309 -11.15 4.66 22.47
CA ARG A 309 -10.43 5.90 22.08
C ARG A 309 -11.07 6.72 20.97
N ARG A 310 -12.18 6.28 20.47
CA ARG A 310 -12.94 6.93 19.39
C ARG A 310 -13.40 8.35 19.74
#